data_2b09cb9b1759710e1cd86dc10a9f9125
#
_entry.id   2b09cb9b1759710e1cd86dc10a9f9125
#
_cell.length_a   1.000
_cell.length_b   1.000
_cell.length_c   1.000
_cell.angle_alpha   90.00
_cell.angle_beta   90.00
_cell.angle_gamma   90.00
#
_symmetry.space_group_name_H-M   'P 1'
#
loop_
_entity.id
_entity.type
_entity.pdbx_description
1 polymer ?
#
loop_
_entity_poly.entity_id
_entity_poly.type
_entity_poly.pdbx_seq_one_letter_code
_entity_poly.pdbx_strand_id
1 'polypeptide(L)'
;MIFLLELVITGLVVGSVYALVALGFVLIYKASDVINFAQGELLLVGAYVTLLLVVTYKVPFLAALAISLLVSGVLGILIERLVLRPFIGEPVISVIMATIGLSSALRGLIQVIWGTDTRTFPLIFPQAPVQLGPVAVSQVYLWSLAAALVLLGLFTLFFKYSTFGIAMRATADDQQAALSMGISVKFTFALAWSIAAVVSTVGGVLLGNINGVNPSLGTIGLKMLPVAILGGLDSIPGAIVGGFVIAVLENIAGGYLDPLVGGGVKDVAPFVVLVVILMLKPYGLFGKEIIERV
;
A
#
# COMPACT_ATOMS: atom_id res chain seq x y z
N MET A 1 -19.19 18.29 16.95
CA MET A 1 -19.79 17.13 16.27
C MET A 1 -19.52 17.13 14.76
N ILE A 2 -19.71 18.25 14.06
CA ILE A 2 -19.41 18.37 12.60
C ILE A 2 -17.93 18.07 12.31
N PHE A 3 -17.00 18.66 13.07
CA PHE A 3 -15.57 18.44 12.91
C PHE A 3 -15.15 16.96 13.06
N LEU A 4 -15.72 16.23 14.04
CA LEU A 4 -15.46 14.79 14.16
C LEU A 4 -15.97 14.02 12.94
N LEU A 5 -17.12 14.41 12.39
CA LEU A 5 -17.69 13.77 11.20
C LEU A 5 -16.77 14.00 9.97
N GLU A 6 -16.22 15.20 9.83
CA GLU A 6 -15.23 15.51 8.78
C GLU A 6 -13.98 14.66 8.90
N LEU A 7 -13.43 14.51 10.12
CA LEU A 7 -12.27 13.67 10.39
C LEU A 7 -12.54 12.20 10.07
N VAL A 8 -13.71 11.68 10.42
CA VAL A 8 -14.09 10.30 10.12
C VAL A 8 -14.27 10.10 8.62
N ILE A 9 -14.97 10.98 7.91
CA ILE A 9 -15.16 10.88 6.46
C ILE A 9 -13.81 10.94 5.74
N THR A 10 -12.96 11.91 6.08
CA THR A 10 -11.61 12.03 5.52
C THR A 10 -10.76 10.80 5.86
N GLY A 11 -10.88 10.30 7.08
CA GLY A 11 -10.22 9.07 7.54
C GLY A 11 -10.66 7.84 6.73
N LEU A 12 -11.94 7.71 6.42
CA LEU A 12 -12.43 6.60 5.59
C LEU A 12 -11.88 6.67 4.17
N VAL A 13 -11.79 7.87 3.59
CA VAL A 13 -11.20 8.05 2.25
C VAL A 13 -9.73 7.66 2.24
N VAL A 14 -8.94 8.22 3.16
CA VAL A 14 -7.51 7.90 3.28
C VAL A 14 -7.34 6.41 3.62
N GLY A 15 -8.20 5.86 4.48
CA GLY A 15 -8.21 4.46 4.87
C GLY A 15 -8.44 3.49 3.73
N SER A 16 -9.26 3.85 2.73
CA SER A 16 -9.44 3.04 1.53
C SER A 16 -8.16 2.94 0.70
N VAL A 17 -7.39 4.03 0.61
CA VAL A 17 -6.10 4.05 -0.09
C VAL A 17 -5.04 3.30 0.74
N TYR A 18 -5.04 3.47 2.06
CA TYR A 18 -4.17 2.71 2.97
C TYR A 18 -4.42 1.19 2.84
N ALA A 19 -5.68 0.78 2.85
CA ALA A 19 -6.08 -0.60 2.61
C ALA A 19 -5.54 -1.14 1.28
N LEU A 20 -5.64 -0.35 0.21
CA LEU A 20 -5.15 -0.72 -1.11
C LEU A 20 -3.63 -0.98 -1.11
N VAL A 21 -2.84 -0.07 -0.52
CA VAL A 21 -1.38 -0.22 -0.44
C VAL A 21 -0.99 -1.35 0.50
N ALA A 22 -1.69 -1.50 1.64
CA ALA A 22 -1.47 -2.59 2.59
C ALA A 22 -1.71 -3.98 1.98
N LEU A 23 -2.62 -4.10 1.00
CA LEU A 23 -2.76 -5.33 0.22
C LEU A 23 -1.46 -5.73 -0.48
N GLY A 24 -0.67 -4.77 -0.95
CA GLY A 24 0.65 -5.05 -1.53
C GLY A 24 1.59 -5.72 -0.53
N PHE A 25 1.62 -5.25 0.74
CA PHE A 25 2.37 -5.91 1.81
C PHE A 25 1.87 -7.32 2.07
N VAL A 26 0.55 -7.48 2.26
CA VAL A 26 -0.07 -8.78 2.53
C VAL A 26 0.21 -9.78 1.41
N LEU A 27 0.18 -9.35 0.14
CA LEU A 27 0.50 -10.21 -0.99
C LEU A 27 1.91 -10.73 -0.98
N ILE A 28 2.88 -9.83 -0.80
CA ILE A 28 4.29 -10.20 -0.78
C ILE A 28 4.55 -11.10 0.43
N TYR A 29 4.07 -10.71 1.62
CA TYR A 29 4.22 -11.51 2.82
C TYR A 29 3.61 -12.90 2.65
N LYS A 30 2.39 -12.98 2.14
CA LYS A 30 1.70 -14.24 1.92
C LYS A 30 2.38 -15.13 0.88
N ALA A 31 3.10 -14.58 -0.08
CA ALA A 31 3.83 -15.35 -1.07
C ALA A 31 5.20 -15.82 -0.58
N SER A 32 5.90 -15.01 0.24
CA SER A 32 7.33 -15.18 0.53
C SER A 32 7.69 -15.18 2.02
N ASP A 33 6.71 -14.99 2.94
CA ASP A 33 6.91 -14.79 4.38
C ASP A 33 7.86 -13.64 4.73
N VAL A 34 8.01 -12.67 3.82
CA VAL A 34 8.92 -11.54 3.97
C VAL A 34 8.16 -10.21 3.90
N ILE A 35 8.50 -9.31 4.82
CA ILE A 35 8.02 -7.91 4.79
C ILE A 35 8.86 -7.11 3.80
N ASN A 36 8.19 -6.46 2.83
CA ASN A 36 8.85 -5.60 1.85
C ASN A 36 8.95 -4.16 2.35
N PHE A 37 10.10 -3.74 2.84
CA PHE A 37 10.32 -2.36 3.28
C PHE A 37 10.41 -1.34 2.12
N ALA A 38 10.56 -1.79 0.88
CA ALA A 38 10.56 -0.93 -0.31
C ALA A 38 9.16 -0.64 -0.88
N GLN A 39 8.09 -1.05 -0.18
CA GLN A 39 6.71 -0.87 -0.65
C GLN A 39 6.34 0.62 -0.86
N GLY A 40 6.83 1.50 0.02
CA GLY A 40 6.62 2.93 -0.10
C GLY A 40 7.30 3.55 -1.31
N GLU A 41 8.47 3.05 -1.69
CA GLU A 41 9.19 3.51 -2.87
C GLU A 41 8.54 3.00 -4.17
N LEU A 42 7.94 1.81 -4.18
CA LEU A 42 7.12 1.35 -5.31
C LEU A 42 5.92 2.27 -5.55
N LEU A 43 5.25 2.68 -4.47
CA LEU A 43 4.18 3.67 -4.49
C LEU A 43 4.67 5.00 -5.10
N LEU A 44 5.82 5.48 -4.62
CA LEU A 44 6.42 6.74 -5.04
C LEU A 44 6.86 6.71 -6.51
N VAL A 45 7.53 5.65 -6.97
CA VAL A 45 7.91 5.46 -8.38
C VAL A 45 6.68 5.53 -9.28
N GLY A 46 5.60 4.80 -8.93
CA GLY A 46 4.38 4.80 -9.72
C GLY A 46 3.73 6.18 -9.83
N ALA A 47 3.71 6.94 -8.73
CA ALA A 47 3.20 8.31 -8.71
C ALA A 47 4.04 9.23 -9.61
N TYR A 48 5.37 9.18 -9.51
CA TYR A 48 6.26 10.00 -10.34
C TYR A 48 6.20 9.64 -11.83
N VAL A 49 6.15 8.36 -12.17
CA VAL A 49 6.00 7.92 -13.58
C VAL A 49 4.69 8.45 -14.17
N THR A 50 3.59 8.31 -13.43
CA THR A 50 2.28 8.85 -13.88
C THR A 50 2.33 10.37 -14.04
N LEU A 51 2.92 11.06 -13.07
CA LEU A 51 3.05 12.52 -13.10
C LEU A 51 3.92 12.98 -14.28
N LEU A 52 5.04 12.30 -14.55
CA LEU A 52 5.93 12.57 -15.69
C LEU A 52 5.14 12.46 -17.02
N LEU A 53 4.38 11.38 -17.19
CA LEU A 53 3.60 11.15 -18.39
C LEU A 53 2.52 12.24 -18.58
N VAL A 54 1.82 12.63 -17.52
CA VAL A 54 0.74 13.62 -17.60
C VAL A 54 1.30 15.03 -17.77
N VAL A 55 2.30 15.43 -16.98
CA VAL A 55 2.77 16.82 -16.93
C VAL A 55 3.76 17.11 -18.06
N THR A 56 4.76 16.24 -18.25
CA THR A 56 5.82 16.48 -19.23
C THR A 56 5.42 16.03 -20.63
N TYR A 57 4.92 14.82 -20.77
CA TYR A 57 4.54 14.26 -22.06
C TYR A 57 3.11 14.56 -22.50
N LYS A 58 2.31 15.22 -21.63
CA LYS A 58 0.92 15.61 -21.93
C LYS A 58 0.01 14.43 -22.31
N VAL A 59 0.34 13.22 -21.85
CA VAL A 59 -0.46 12.04 -22.08
C VAL A 59 -1.77 12.14 -21.30
N PRO A 60 -2.93 11.78 -21.87
CA PRO A 60 -4.20 11.73 -21.13
C PRO A 60 -4.09 10.87 -19.88
N PHE A 61 -4.69 11.30 -18.76
CA PHE A 61 -4.50 10.68 -17.44
C PHE A 61 -4.74 9.16 -17.42
N LEU A 62 -5.80 8.68 -18.04
CA LEU A 62 -6.11 7.24 -18.07
C LEU A 62 -5.05 6.44 -18.83
N ALA A 63 -4.53 6.97 -19.94
CA ALA A 63 -3.46 6.35 -20.69
C ALA A 63 -2.14 6.39 -19.91
N ALA A 64 -1.82 7.51 -19.27
CA ALA A 64 -0.66 7.66 -18.38
C ALA A 64 -0.72 6.67 -17.21
N LEU A 65 -1.88 6.53 -16.58
CA LEU A 65 -2.10 5.55 -15.52
C LEU A 65 -1.87 4.12 -16.04
N ALA A 66 -2.47 3.73 -17.16
CA ALA A 66 -2.31 2.40 -17.74
C ALA A 66 -0.83 2.08 -18.04
N ILE A 67 -0.09 3.02 -18.65
CA ILE A 67 1.35 2.87 -18.90
C ILE A 67 2.11 2.74 -17.58
N SER A 68 1.80 3.56 -16.57
CA SER A 68 2.47 3.49 -15.26
C SER A 68 2.21 2.17 -14.55
N LEU A 69 1.01 1.61 -14.65
CA LEU A 69 0.70 0.28 -14.10
C LEU A 69 1.53 -0.81 -14.78
N LEU A 70 1.67 -0.76 -16.12
CA LEU A 70 2.53 -1.70 -16.86
C LEU A 70 4.01 -1.56 -16.47
N VAL A 71 4.52 -0.33 -16.41
CA VAL A 71 5.91 -0.05 -15.99
C VAL A 71 6.15 -0.54 -14.57
N SER A 72 5.24 -0.29 -13.64
CA SER A 72 5.35 -0.73 -12.25
C SER A 72 5.25 -2.25 -12.12
N GLY A 73 4.38 -2.89 -12.89
CA GLY A 73 4.28 -4.36 -12.93
C GLY A 73 5.58 -5.00 -13.41
N VAL A 74 6.17 -4.46 -14.49
CA VAL A 74 7.48 -4.90 -14.99
C VAL A 74 8.58 -4.64 -13.96
N LEU A 75 8.57 -3.47 -13.31
CA LEU A 75 9.53 -3.14 -12.25
C LEU A 75 9.42 -4.14 -11.07
N GLY A 76 8.22 -4.49 -10.65
CA GLY A 76 8.01 -5.51 -9.61
C GLY A 76 8.62 -6.86 -9.97
N ILE A 77 8.42 -7.33 -11.22
CA ILE A 77 9.04 -8.56 -11.73
C ILE A 77 10.59 -8.44 -11.77
N LEU A 78 11.10 -7.29 -12.22
CA LEU A 78 12.55 -7.06 -12.27
C LEU A 78 13.19 -7.07 -10.89
N ILE A 79 12.55 -6.42 -9.92
CA ILE A 79 13.00 -6.40 -8.51
C ILE A 79 13.01 -7.83 -7.95
N GLU A 80 11.92 -8.58 -8.11
CA GLU A 80 11.89 -9.98 -7.68
C GLU A 80 13.03 -10.76 -8.32
N ARG A 81 13.17 -10.68 -9.62
CA ARG A 81 14.13 -11.51 -10.38
C ARG A 81 15.59 -11.17 -10.11
N LEU A 82 15.92 -9.87 -10.00
CA LEU A 82 17.31 -9.41 -9.90
C LEU A 82 17.78 -9.23 -8.46
N VAL A 83 16.86 -8.85 -7.55
CA VAL A 83 17.20 -8.52 -6.17
C VAL A 83 16.77 -9.63 -5.22
N LEU A 84 15.49 -10.07 -5.29
CA LEU A 84 14.94 -10.96 -4.25
C LEU A 84 15.14 -12.45 -4.57
N ARG A 85 15.10 -12.82 -5.84
CA ARG A 85 15.24 -14.24 -6.22
C ARG A 85 16.55 -14.88 -5.75
N PRO A 86 17.71 -14.19 -5.72
CA PRO A 86 18.94 -14.75 -5.16
C PRO A 86 18.85 -15.10 -3.66
N PHE A 87 17.90 -14.50 -2.95
CA PHE A 87 17.69 -14.74 -1.51
C PHE A 87 16.67 -15.84 -1.20
N ILE A 88 16.16 -16.56 -2.21
CA ILE A 88 15.26 -17.69 -1.98
C ILE A 88 16.03 -18.81 -1.26
N GLY A 89 15.59 -19.17 -0.06
CA GLY A 89 16.26 -20.16 0.81
C GLY A 89 17.24 -19.56 1.82
N GLU A 90 17.52 -18.26 1.74
CA GLU A 90 18.33 -17.54 2.71
C GLU A 90 17.52 -17.15 3.96
N PRO A 91 18.18 -16.87 5.10
CA PRO A 91 17.50 -16.44 6.30
C PRO A 91 16.64 -15.18 6.08
N VAL A 92 15.46 -15.13 6.70
CA VAL A 92 14.49 -14.02 6.56
C VAL A 92 15.14 -12.65 6.82
N ILE A 93 16.08 -12.57 7.76
CA ILE A 93 16.80 -11.32 8.07
C ILE A 93 17.58 -10.77 6.86
N SER A 94 18.18 -11.65 6.06
CA SER A 94 18.94 -11.26 4.86
C SER A 94 18.01 -10.64 3.81
N VAL A 95 16.83 -11.21 3.65
CA VAL A 95 15.81 -10.69 2.73
C VAL A 95 15.26 -9.34 3.21
N ILE A 96 15.02 -9.18 4.50
CA ILE A 96 14.61 -7.90 5.10
C ILE A 96 15.67 -6.83 4.84
N MET A 97 16.96 -7.14 5.10
CA MET A 97 18.05 -6.19 4.84
C MET A 97 18.15 -5.82 3.36
N ALA A 98 17.95 -6.78 2.46
CA ALA A 98 17.91 -6.53 1.02
C ALA A 98 16.76 -5.56 0.64
N THR A 99 15.56 -5.71 1.22
CA THR A 99 14.44 -4.79 0.94
C THR A 99 14.67 -3.39 1.52
N ILE A 100 15.34 -3.25 2.68
CA ILE A 100 15.74 -1.96 3.24
C ILE A 100 16.80 -1.29 2.35
N GLY A 101 17.81 -2.05 1.89
CA GLY A 101 18.79 -1.55 0.94
C GLY A 101 18.14 -1.12 -0.39
N LEU A 102 17.20 -1.90 -0.90
CA LEU A 102 16.42 -1.57 -2.08
C LEU A 102 15.59 -0.29 -1.89
N SER A 103 14.93 -0.13 -0.74
CA SER A 103 14.20 1.08 -0.39
C SER A 103 15.12 2.31 -0.46
N SER A 104 16.28 2.25 0.17
CA SER A 104 17.26 3.34 0.17
C SER A 104 17.77 3.65 -1.25
N ALA A 105 18.06 2.63 -2.06
CA ALA A 105 18.52 2.79 -3.43
C ALA A 105 17.44 3.41 -4.33
N LEU A 106 16.21 2.94 -4.26
CA LEU A 106 15.08 3.50 -5.02
C LEU A 106 14.81 4.95 -4.61
N ARG A 107 14.81 5.26 -3.32
CA ARG A 107 14.64 6.64 -2.81
C ARG A 107 15.73 7.56 -3.34
N GLY A 108 17.00 7.14 -3.28
CA GLY A 108 18.11 7.90 -3.84
C GLY A 108 17.97 8.12 -5.35
N LEU A 109 17.62 7.10 -6.11
CA LEU A 109 17.38 7.21 -7.56
C LEU A 109 16.23 8.18 -7.88
N ILE A 110 15.12 8.09 -7.14
CA ILE A 110 13.97 9.00 -7.30
C ILE A 110 14.40 10.45 -7.08
N GLN A 111 15.16 10.72 -6.01
CA GLN A 111 15.62 12.07 -5.69
C GLN A 111 16.59 12.62 -6.75
N VAL A 112 17.46 11.78 -7.29
CA VAL A 112 18.38 12.17 -8.38
C VAL A 112 17.62 12.49 -9.66
N ILE A 113 16.59 11.72 -10.01
CA ILE A 113 15.86 11.86 -11.28
C ILE A 113 14.84 13.01 -11.20
N TRP A 114 14.05 13.09 -10.12
CA TRP A 114 12.93 14.02 -10.01
C TRP A 114 13.12 15.15 -9.01
N GLY A 115 14.17 15.09 -8.18
CA GLY A 115 14.42 16.06 -7.11
C GLY A 115 13.59 15.79 -5.85
N THR A 116 13.59 16.81 -4.96
CA THR A 116 12.90 16.73 -3.65
C THR A 116 11.66 17.61 -3.56
N ASP A 117 11.41 18.44 -4.59
CA ASP A 117 10.31 19.38 -4.60
C ASP A 117 8.95 18.68 -4.71
N THR A 118 7.94 19.25 -4.05
CA THR A 118 6.57 18.77 -4.18
C THR A 118 6.02 19.15 -5.55
N ARG A 119 5.55 18.16 -6.28
CA ARG A 119 4.89 18.32 -7.58
C ARG A 119 3.43 17.90 -7.45
N THR A 120 2.54 18.59 -8.15
CA THR A 120 1.10 18.32 -8.13
C THR A 120 0.61 17.83 -9.48
N PHE A 121 -0.35 16.94 -9.46
CA PHE A 121 -1.08 16.59 -10.67
C PHE A 121 -1.89 17.78 -11.18
N PRO A 122 -2.05 17.96 -12.51
CA PRO A 122 -3.02 18.90 -13.03
C PRO A 122 -4.41 18.52 -12.53
N LEU A 123 -5.35 19.48 -12.60
CA LEU A 123 -6.73 19.28 -12.17
C LEU A 123 -7.41 18.15 -12.97
N ILE A 124 -7.35 16.94 -12.44
CA ILE A 124 -7.98 15.75 -13.06
C ILE A 124 -9.45 15.68 -12.65
N PHE A 125 -9.73 16.06 -11.40
CA PHE A 125 -11.08 16.06 -10.83
C PHE A 125 -11.59 17.47 -10.60
N PRO A 126 -12.90 17.71 -10.72
CA PRO A 126 -13.51 19.00 -10.36
C PRO A 126 -13.17 19.37 -8.91
N GLN A 127 -12.81 20.64 -8.68
CA GLN A 127 -12.44 21.09 -7.32
C GLN A 127 -13.64 21.52 -6.47
N ALA A 128 -14.83 21.66 -7.08
CA ALA A 128 -16.00 22.07 -6.34
C ALA A 128 -16.34 21.04 -5.25
N PRO A 129 -16.44 21.43 -3.96
CA PRO A 129 -16.80 20.49 -2.91
C PRO A 129 -18.25 20.03 -3.07
N VAL A 130 -18.48 18.75 -2.77
CA VAL A 130 -19.84 18.19 -2.67
C VAL A 130 -20.30 18.32 -1.22
N GLN A 131 -21.47 18.87 -1.03
CA GLN A 131 -22.08 18.95 0.29
C GLN A 131 -22.77 17.63 0.66
N LEU A 132 -22.23 16.93 1.64
CA LEU A 132 -22.83 15.73 2.24
C LEU A 132 -23.45 16.11 3.58
N GLY A 133 -24.68 16.62 3.55
CA GLY A 133 -25.33 17.17 4.74
C GLY A 133 -24.58 18.40 5.26
N PRO A 134 -24.11 18.39 6.52
CA PRO A 134 -23.40 19.54 7.13
C PRO A 134 -21.91 19.60 6.78
N VAL A 135 -21.40 18.63 6.01
CA VAL A 135 -19.97 18.49 5.70
C VAL A 135 -19.72 18.73 4.21
N ALA A 136 -18.74 19.58 3.91
CA ALA A 136 -18.26 19.80 2.54
C ALA A 136 -17.03 18.93 2.25
N VAL A 137 -17.16 17.96 1.33
CA VAL A 137 -16.08 17.03 0.96
C VAL A 137 -15.57 17.35 -0.44
N SER A 138 -14.26 17.49 -0.59
CA SER A 138 -13.64 17.67 -1.91
C SER A 138 -13.91 16.47 -2.82
N GLN A 139 -14.24 16.73 -4.09
CA GLN A 139 -14.49 15.67 -5.07
C GLN A 139 -13.30 14.74 -5.27
N VAL A 140 -12.07 15.23 -5.12
CA VAL A 140 -10.86 14.39 -5.19
C VAL A 140 -10.93 13.24 -4.17
N TYR A 141 -11.41 13.52 -2.96
CA TYR A 141 -11.58 12.48 -1.92
C TYR A 141 -12.63 11.43 -2.32
N LEU A 142 -13.78 11.87 -2.86
CA LEU A 142 -14.86 10.96 -3.26
C LEU A 142 -14.44 10.06 -4.43
N TRP A 143 -13.79 10.62 -5.44
CA TRP A 143 -13.26 9.85 -6.55
C TRP A 143 -12.15 8.89 -6.12
N SER A 144 -11.27 9.31 -5.20
CA SER A 144 -10.24 8.44 -4.62
C SER A 144 -10.84 7.28 -3.84
N LEU A 145 -11.87 7.54 -3.04
CA LEU A 145 -12.62 6.50 -2.32
C LEU A 145 -13.26 5.50 -3.29
N ALA A 146 -13.98 6.01 -4.29
CA ALA A 146 -14.65 5.17 -5.27
C ALA A 146 -13.65 4.30 -6.04
N ALA A 147 -12.55 4.88 -6.53
CA ALA A 147 -11.49 4.16 -7.23
C ALA A 147 -10.84 3.09 -6.32
N ALA A 148 -10.52 3.45 -5.07
CA ALA A 148 -9.93 2.50 -4.12
C ALA A 148 -10.89 1.35 -3.81
N LEU A 149 -12.17 1.60 -3.55
CA LEU A 149 -13.16 0.55 -3.26
C LEU A 149 -13.38 -0.38 -4.46
N VAL A 150 -13.46 0.16 -5.68
CA VAL A 150 -13.57 -0.66 -6.90
C VAL A 150 -12.34 -1.56 -7.04
N LEU A 151 -11.13 -1.02 -6.85
CA LEU A 151 -9.90 -1.79 -6.95
C LEU A 151 -9.75 -2.82 -5.83
N LEU A 152 -10.14 -2.49 -4.60
CA LEU A 152 -10.20 -3.45 -3.48
C LEU A 152 -11.15 -4.61 -3.80
N GLY A 153 -12.33 -4.30 -4.37
CA GLY A 153 -13.29 -5.30 -4.81
C GLY A 153 -12.73 -6.19 -5.92
N LEU A 154 -12.20 -5.60 -6.99
CA LEU A 154 -11.60 -6.32 -8.12
C LEU A 154 -10.43 -7.20 -7.65
N PHE A 155 -9.57 -6.67 -6.78
CA PHE A 155 -8.45 -7.40 -6.23
C PHE A 155 -8.91 -8.59 -5.37
N THR A 156 -9.90 -8.40 -4.50
CA THR A 156 -10.46 -9.46 -3.67
C THR A 156 -11.07 -10.57 -4.51
N LEU A 157 -11.82 -10.21 -5.57
CA LEU A 157 -12.39 -11.15 -6.53
C LEU A 157 -11.29 -11.89 -7.29
N PHE A 158 -10.29 -11.17 -7.81
CA PHE A 158 -9.14 -11.77 -8.49
C PHE A 158 -8.44 -12.79 -7.60
N PHE A 159 -8.09 -12.39 -6.37
CA PHE A 159 -7.36 -13.27 -5.44
C PHE A 159 -8.19 -14.48 -5.02
N LYS A 160 -9.52 -14.33 -4.89
CA LYS A 160 -10.41 -15.41 -4.47
C LYS A 160 -10.69 -16.42 -5.58
N TYR A 161 -10.88 -15.97 -6.81
CA TYR A 161 -11.44 -16.79 -7.88
C TYR A 161 -10.48 -17.11 -9.04
N SER A 162 -9.39 -16.33 -9.23
CA SER A 162 -8.46 -16.61 -10.32
C SER A 162 -7.56 -17.81 -10.01
N THR A 163 -7.12 -18.51 -11.06
CA THR A 163 -6.13 -19.60 -10.97
C THR A 163 -4.81 -19.12 -10.36
N PHE A 164 -4.42 -17.89 -10.65
CA PHE A 164 -3.24 -17.25 -10.05
C PHE A 164 -3.42 -16.99 -8.56
N GLY A 165 -4.59 -16.51 -8.13
CA GLY A 165 -4.89 -16.34 -6.70
C GLY A 165 -4.93 -17.67 -5.96
N ILE A 166 -5.39 -18.75 -6.60
CA ILE A 166 -5.33 -20.10 -6.03
C ILE A 166 -3.89 -20.56 -5.89
N ALA A 167 -3.06 -20.38 -6.94
CA ALA A 167 -1.64 -20.72 -6.91
C ALA A 167 -0.88 -19.94 -5.82
N MET A 168 -1.16 -18.65 -5.65
CA MET A 168 -0.57 -17.81 -4.60
C MET A 168 -0.95 -18.32 -3.20
N ARG A 169 -2.20 -18.71 -2.96
CA ARG A 169 -2.63 -19.29 -1.68
C ARG A 169 -1.98 -20.64 -1.42
N ALA A 170 -1.92 -21.51 -2.42
CA ALA A 170 -1.27 -22.82 -2.29
C ALA A 170 0.23 -22.68 -1.96
N THR A 171 0.93 -21.75 -2.63
CA THR A 171 2.34 -21.45 -2.35
C THR A 171 2.55 -20.87 -0.94
N ALA A 172 1.60 -20.08 -0.47
CA ALA A 172 1.60 -19.49 0.86
C ALA A 172 1.40 -20.53 1.98
N ASP A 173 0.54 -21.54 1.73
CA ASP A 173 0.26 -22.58 2.71
C ASP A 173 1.42 -23.61 2.79
N ASP A 174 1.94 -24.07 1.65
CA ASP A 174 3.10 -24.98 1.58
C ASP A 174 3.79 -24.89 0.20
N GLN A 175 5.01 -24.34 0.18
CA GLN A 175 5.80 -24.19 -1.05
C GLN A 175 6.21 -25.54 -1.66
N GLN A 176 6.51 -26.56 -0.83
CA GLN A 176 6.95 -27.87 -1.33
C GLN A 176 5.78 -28.65 -1.92
N ALA A 177 4.62 -28.60 -1.25
CA ALA A 177 3.41 -29.19 -1.77
C ALA A 177 2.97 -28.50 -3.08
N ALA A 178 3.03 -27.18 -3.15
CA ALA A 178 2.73 -26.41 -4.37
C ALA A 178 3.64 -26.80 -5.55
N LEU A 179 4.96 -26.94 -5.31
CA LEU A 179 5.93 -27.41 -6.31
C LEU A 179 5.60 -28.83 -6.78
N SER A 180 5.23 -29.73 -5.87
CA SER A 180 4.85 -31.10 -6.20
C SER A 180 3.59 -31.18 -7.07
N MET A 181 2.70 -30.20 -6.93
CA MET A 181 1.50 -30.04 -7.78
C MET A 181 1.76 -29.28 -9.09
N GLY A 182 3.02 -28.96 -9.39
CA GLY A 182 3.42 -28.27 -10.62
C GLY A 182 3.28 -26.74 -10.59
N ILE A 183 3.01 -26.14 -9.42
CA ILE A 183 2.94 -24.68 -9.26
C ILE A 183 4.35 -24.10 -9.19
N SER A 184 4.70 -23.20 -10.09
CA SER A 184 6.00 -22.54 -10.07
C SER A 184 6.06 -21.46 -8.99
N VAL A 185 6.73 -21.73 -7.86
CA VAL A 185 6.95 -20.79 -6.76
C VAL A 185 7.62 -19.49 -7.25
N LYS A 186 8.62 -19.60 -8.13
CA LYS A 186 9.31 -18.44 -8.73
C LYS A 186 8.36 -17.55 -9.51
N PHE A 187 7.44 -18.13 -10.28
CA PHE A 187 6.44 -17.36 -11.01
C PHE A 187 5.44 -16.69 -10.06
N THR A 188 5.01 -17.42 -9.04
CA THR A 188 4.10 -16.91 -8.01
C THR A 188 4.71 -15.70 -7.28
N PHE A 189 6.00 -15.75 -6.93
CA PHE A 189 6.71 -14.62 -6.31
C PHE A 189 6.79 -13.42 -7.25
N ALA A 190 7.21 -13.63 -8.50
CA ALA A 190 7.29 -12.56 -9.49
C ALA A 190 5.91 -11.89 -9.72
N LEU A 191 4.84 -12.69 -9.73
CA LEU A 191 3.48 -12.18 -9.87
C LEU A 191 3.04 -11.40 -8.63
N ALA A 192 3.34 -11.88 -7.41
CA ALA A 192 3.05 -11.16 -6.17
C ALA A 192 3.71 -9.78 -6.13
N TRP A 193 5.00 -9.70 -6.49
CA TRP A 193 5.74 -8.45 -6.57
C TRP A 193 5.21 -7.52 -7.66
N SER A 194 4.85 -8.07 -8.82
CA SER A 194 4.22 -7.30 -9.90
C SER A 194 2.90 -6.67 -9.46
N ILE A 195 2.01 -7.46 -8.89
CA ILE A 195 0.70 -6.98 -8.42
C ILE A 195 0.86 -5.98 -7.28
N ALA A 196 1.77 -6.23 -6.33
CA ALA A 196 2.06 -5.31 -5.24
C ALA A 196 2.55 -3.95 -5.76
N ALA A 197 3.42 -3.92 -6.76
CA ALA A 197 3.89 -2.69 -7.40
C ALA A 197 2.76 -1.97 -8.14
N VAL A 198 1.89 -2.69 -8.85
CA VAL A 198 0.71 -2.15 -9.55
C VAL A 198 -0.25 -1.50 -8.56
N VAL A 199 -0.60 -2.21 -7.49
CA VAL A 199 -1.54 -1.71 -6.46
C VAL A 199 -0.95 -0.50 -5.74
N SER A 200 0.35 -0.53 -5.42
CA SER A 200 1.06 0.61 -4.83
C SER A 200 1.07 1.82 -5.75
N THR A 201 1.24 1.62 -7.05
CA THR A 201 1.17 2.72 -8.04
C THR A 201 -0.17 3.43 -7.98
N VAL A 202 -1.28 2.68 -7.94
CA VAL A 202 -2.60 3.30 -7.81
C VAL A 202 -2.71 4.08 -6.50
N GLY A 203 -2.32 3.47 -5.37
CA GLY A 203 -2.28 4.16 -4.08
C GLY A 203 -1.44 5.44 -4.11
N GLY A 204 -0.27 5.39 -4.77
CA GLY A 204 0.62 6.53 -4.95
C GLY A 204 0.01 7.65 -5.78
N VAL A 205 -0.69 7.33 -6.85
CA VAL A 205 -1.40 8.30 -7.68
C VAL A 205 -2.55 8.94 -6.90
N LEU A 206 -3.33 8.15 -6.15
CA LEU A 206 -4.44 8.67 -5.34
C LEU A 206 -3.93 9.59 -4.21
N LEU A 207 -2.92 9.17 -3.45
CA LEU A 207 -2.30 9.99 -2.41
C LEU A 207 -1.58 11.20 -2.99
N GLY A 208 -0.93 11.06 -4.15
CA GLY A 208 -0.28 12.14 -4.85
C GLY A 208 -1.25 13.22 -5.35
N ASN A 209 -2.49 12.85 -5.69
CA ASN A 209 -3.56 13.81 -5.99
C ASN A 209 -4.06 14.56 -4.75
N ILE A 210 -3.99 13.94 -3.57
CA ILE A 210 -4.45 14.53 -2.30
C ILE A 210 -3.35 15.43 -1.71
N ASN A 211 -2.12 14.92 -1.61
CA ASN A 211 -1.02 15.53 -0.84
C ASN A 211 0.10 16.12 -1.72
N GLY A 212 0.01 15.95 -3.05
CA GLY A 212 1.15 16.17 -3.94
C GLY A 212 2.12 14.99 -3.94
N VAL A 213 2.99 14.94 -4.95
CA VAL A 213 4.03 13.92 -5.12
C VAL A 213 5.37 14.50 -4.68
N ASN A 214 5.94 13.97 -3.63
CA ASN A 214 7.25 14.32 -3.10
C ASN A 214 7.85 13.09 -2.36
N PRO A 215 9.15 13.11 -1.98
CA PRO A 215 9.79 11.97 -1.32
C PRO A 215 9.14 11.52 0.00
N SER A 216 8.42 12.40 0.71
CA SER A 216 7.70 12.02 1.94
C SER A 216 6.52 11.07 1.69
N LEU A 217 6.03 11.01 0.45
CA LEU A 217 5.00 10.04 0.06
C LEU A 217 5.48 8.59 0.26
N GLY A 218 6.78 8.32 0.06
CA GLY A 218 7.40 7.02 0.34
C GLY A 218 7.35 6.66 1.83
N THR A 219 7.48 7.64 2.72
CA THR A 219 7.36 7.41 4.18
C THR A 219 5.93 7.08 4.59
N ILE A 220 4.92 7.61 3.88
CA ILE A 220 3.52 7.20 4.08
C ILE A 220 3.36 5.70 3.77
N GLY A 221 4.09 5.18 2.77
CA GLY A 221 4.12 3.74 2.49
C GLY A 221 4.57 2.89 3.69
N LEU A 222 5.49 3.39 4.54
CA LEU A 222 5.88 2.68 5.76
C LEU A 222 4.76 2.63 6.81
N LYS A 223 3.85 3.60 6.84
CA LYS A 223 2.66 3.58 7.72
C LYS A 223 1.67 2.47 7.35
N MET A 224 1.80 1.91 6.14
CA MET A 224 0.98 0.77 5.71
C MET A 224 1.42 -0.54 6.37
N LEU A 225 2.65 -0.60 6.91
CA LEU A 225 3.12 -1.74 7.68
C LEU A 225 2.29 -1.92 8.98
N PRO A 226 2.10 -0.90 9.84
CA PRO A 226 1.11 -0.97 10.93
C PRO A 226 -0.29 -1.40 10.48
N VAL A 227 -0.76 -0.93 9.32
CA VAL A 227 -2.06 -1.33 8.77
C VAL A 227 -2.12 -2.82 8.47
N ALA A 228 -1.10 -3.34 7.78
CA ALA A 228 -1.04 -4.76 7.41
C ALA A 228 -0.89 -5.66 8.64
N ILE A 229 -0.04 -5.28 9.60
CA ILE A 229 0.18 -6.05 10.84
C ILE A 229 -1.08 -6.04 11.71
N LEU A 230 -1.71 -4.88 11.89
CA LEU A 230 -2.96 -4.76 12.64
C LEU A 230 -4.07 -5.62 12.03
N GLY A 231 -4.17 -5.63 10.72
CA GLY A 231 -5.12 -6.46 9.99
C GLY A 231 -4.82 -7.96 10.12
N GLY A 232 -3.54 -8.31 10.22
CA GLY A 232 -2.98 -9.65 10.09
C GLY A 232 -2.27 -9.78 8.74
N LEU A 233 -0.94 -10.04 8.78
CA LEU A 233 -0.07 -10.05 7.59
C LEU A 233 -0.49 -11.09 6.53
N ASP A 234 -1.25 -12.09 6.91
CA ASP A 234 -1.79 -13.15 6.04
C ASP A 234 -3.26 -12.96 5.64
N SER A 235 -3.88 -11.82 6.05
CA SER A 235 -5.32 -11.60 5.89
C SER A 235 -5.64 -10.40 4.99
N ILE A 236 -6.14 -10.68 3.77
CA ILE A 236 -6.64 -9.64 2.84
C ILE A 236 -7.81 -8.83 3.47
N PRO A 237 -8.86 -9.48 4.03
CA PRO A 237 -9.91 -8.73 4.72
C PRO A 237 -9.37 -7.92 5.91
N GLY A 238 -8.36 -8.48 6.61
CA GLY A 238 -7.68 -7.78 7.71
C GLY A 238 -7.00 -6.50 7.27
N ALA A 239 -6.25 -6.52 6.17
CA ALA A 239 -5.62 -5.32 5.62
C ALA A 239 -6.64 -4.23 5.27
N ILE A 240 -7.81 -4.62 4.74
CA ILE A 240 -8.89 -3.66 4.43
C ILE A 240 -9.41 -3.01 5.71
N VAL A 241 -9.77 -3.80 6.72
CA VAL A 241 -10.27 -3.29 8.00
C VAL A 241 -9.19 -2.47 8.71
N GLY A 242 -7.94 -2.97 8.72
CA GLY A 242 -6.78 -2.27 9.29
C GLY A 242 -6.56 -0.89 8.67
N GLY A 243 -6.71 -0.78 7.34
CA GLY A 243 -6.61 0.48 6.61
C GLY A 243 -7.62 1.52 7.10
N PHE A 244 -8.89 1.13 7.20
CA PHE A 244 -9.93 2.02 7.71
C PHE A 244 -9.72 2.40 9.17
N VAL A 245 -9.42 1.44 10.04
CA VAL A 245 -9.22 1.68 11.48
C VAL A 245 -8.05 2.63 11.72
N ILE A 246 -6.89 2.34 11.15
CA ILE A 246 -5.68 3.16 11.32
C ILE A 246 -5.90 4.57 10.79
N ALA A 247 -6.44 4.73 9.59
CA ALA A 247 -6.59 6.06 8.99
C ALA A 247 -7.62 6.92 9.72
N VAL A 248 -8.71 6.33 10.19
CA VAL A 248 -9.70 7.07 11.00
C VAL A 248 -9.08 7.51 12.32
N LEU A 249 -8.37 6.61 13.03
CA LEU A 249 -7.69 6.94 14.29
C LEU A 249 -6.57 7.96 14.08
N GLU A 250 -5.78 7.83 13.01
CA GLU A 250 -4.76 8.81 12.61
C GLU A 250 -5.35 10.20 12.39
N ASN A 251 -6.47 10.30 11.67
CA ASN A 251 -7.12 11.60 11.42
C ASN A 251 -7.73 12.19 12.69
N ILE A 252 -8.36 11.37 13.54
CA ILE A 252 -8.91 11.83 14.83
C ILE A 252 -7.76 12.30 15.73
N ALA A 253 -6.68 11.52 15.84
CA ALA A 253 -5.51 11.90 16.64
C ALA A 253 -4.88 13.20 16.13
N GLY A 254 -4.67 13.33 14.81
CA GLY A 254 -4.16 14.56 14.20
C GLY A 254 -5.09 15.76 14.42
N GLY A 255 -6.40 15.59 14.25
CA GLY A 255 -7.35 16.68 14.39
C GLY A 255 -7.51 17.21 15.82
N TYR A 256 -7.43 16.34 16.83
CA TYR A 256 -7.64 16.73 18.23
C TYR A 256 -6.35 16.89 19.03
N LEU A 257 -5.32 16.09 18.77
CA LEU A 257 -4.11 16.06 19.60
C LEU A 257 -2.97 16.90 19.01
N ASP A 258 -2.82 16.99 17.67
CA ASP A 258 -1.79 17.84 17.06
C ASP A 258 -1.84 19.29 17.52
N PRO A 259 -3.03 19.95 17.66
CA PRO A 259 -3.11 21.31 18.17
C PRO A 259 -2.65 21.46 19.64
N LEU A 260 -2.68 20.38 20.43
CA LEU A 260 -2.32 20.40 21.85
C LEU A 260 -0.81 20.23 22.08
N VAL A 261 -0.13 19.49 21.19
CA VAL A 261 1.31 19.15 21.33
C VAL A 261 2.20 19.85 20.30
N GLY A 262 1.63 20.65 19.40
CA GLY A 262 2.40 21.36 18.36
C GLY A 262 2.66 20.55 17.09
N GLY A 263 1.97 19.38 16.88
CA GLY A 263 2.02 18.55 15.68
C GLY A 263 2.75 17.21 15.87
N GLY A 264 2.66 16.36 14.87
CA GLY A 264 3.36 15.07 14.78
C GLY A 264 2.64 13.87 15.40
N VAL A 265 1.55 14.06 16.15
CA VAL A 265 0.76 12.93 16.70
C VAL A 265 0.16 12.09 15.58
N LYS A 266 -0.27 12.74 14.51
CA LYS A 266 -0.78 12.07 13.31
C LYS A 266 0.20 11.03 12.77
N ASP A 267 1.51 11.30 12.81
CA ASP A 267 2.53 10.39 12.28
C ASP A 267 2.84 9.21 13.23
N VAL A 268 2.67 9.43 14.53
CA VAL A 268 2.96 8.44 15.58
C VAL A 268 1.75 7.56 15.89
N ALA A 269 0.54 8.07 15.73
CA ALA A 269 -0.71 7.39 16.08
C ALA A 269 -0.85 5.97 15.48
N PRO A 270 -0.52 5.71 14.20
CA PRO A 270 -0.60 4.36 13.62
C PRO A 270 0.25 3.33 14.38
N PHE A 271 1.45 3.72 14.83
CA PHE A 271 2.36 2.84 15.54
C PHE A 271 1.92 2.60 16.99
N VAL A 272 1.37 3.61 17.66
CA VAL A 272 0.81 3.46 19.02
C VAL A 272 -0.38 2.51 18.99
N VAL A 273 -1.30 2.70 18.03
CA VAL A 273 -2.46 1.82 17.84
C VAL A 273 -2.02 0.40 17.57
N LEU A 274 -1.00 0.21 16.71
CA LEU A 274 -0.41 -1.10 16.43
C LEU A 274 0.08 -1.78 17.71
N VAL A 275 0.90 -1.09 18.52
CA VAL A 275 1.44 -1.66 19.77
C VAL A 275 0.32 -2.07 20.71
N VAL A 276 -0.67 -1.21 20.92
CA VAL A 276 -1.83 -1.50 21.79
C VAL A 276 -2.59 -2.75 21.32
N ILE A 277 -2.84 -2.84 20.01
CA ILE A 277 -3.58 -3.99 19.46
C ILE A 277 -2.75 -5.27 19.52
N LEU A 278 -1.44 -5.23 19.23
CA LEU A 278 -0.58 -6.40 19.34
C LEU A 278 -0.44 -6.91 20.78
N MET A 279 -0.52 -6.04 21.78
CA MET A 279 -0.58 -6.44 23.19
C MET A 279 -1.85 -7.24 23.52
N LEU A 280 -2.96 -6.98 22.82
CA LEU A 280 -4.26 -7.65 23.01
C LEU A 280 -4.43 -8.85 22.07
N LYS A 281 -3.95 -8.72 20.83
CA LYS A 281 -4.04 -9.73 19.76
C LYS A 281 -2.71 -9.78 18.99
N PRO A 282 -1.75 -10.62 19.39
CA PRO A 282 -0.40 -10.67 18.82
C PRO A 282 -0.36 -11.05 17.34
N TYR A 283 -1.37 -11.73 16.82
CA TYR A 283 -1.49 -12.08 15.39
C TYR A 283 -2.29 -11.06 14.57
N GLY A 284 -2.64 -9.90 15.15
CA GLY A 284 -3.54 -8.93 14.53
C GLY A 284 -5.01 -9.32 14.64
N LEU A 285 -5.89 -8.50 14.00
CA LEU A 285 -7.34 -8.68 14.12
C LEU A 285 -7.85 -9.96 13.44
N PHE A 286 -7.25 -10.35 12.31
CA PHE A 286 -7.68 -11.44 11.43
C PHE A 286 -6.53 -12.39 11.06
N GLY A 287 -5.38 -12.29 11.72
CA GLY A 287 -4.24 -13.18 11.49
C GLY A 287 -4.52 -14.61 11.98
N LYS A 288 -3.87 -15.60 11.37
CA LYS A 288 -3.94 -17.00 11.80
C LYS A 288 -3.06 -17.20 13.03
N GLU A 289 -3.58 -17.90 14.04
CA GLU A 289 -2.77 -18.33 15.19
C GLU A 289 -1.79 -19.42 14.73
N ILE A 290 -0.50 -19.18 14.95
CA ILE A 290 0.54 -20.20 14.69
C ILE A 290 0.58 -21.10 15.92
N ILE A 291 0.04 -22.32 15.78
CA ILE A 291 0.13 -23.37 16.82
C ILE A 291 1.45 -24.09 16.60
N GLU A 292 2.48 -23.73 17.35
CA GLU A 292 3.69 -24.55 17.42
C GLU A 292 3.34 -25.83 18.19
N ARG A 293 3.33 -26.96 17.49
CA ARG A 293 3.29 -28.26 18.15
C ARG A 293 4.69 -28.53 18.72
N VAL A 294 4.81 -28.38 20.03
CA VAL A 294 5.98 -28.80 20.79
C VAL A 294 6.11 -30.35 20.75
#